data_aebd171336ba37cc783449e224d6f180
#
_entry.id   aebd171336ba37cc783449e224d6f180
#
_cell.length_a   1.000
_cell.length_b   1.000
_cell.length_c   1.000
_cell.angle_alpha   90.00
_cell.angle_beta   90.00
_cell.angle_gamma   90.00
#
_symmetry.space_group_name_H-M   'P 1'
#
loop_
_entity.id
_entity.type
_entity.pdbx_description
1 polymer ?
#
loop_
_entity_poly.entity_id
_entity_poly.type
_entity_poly.pdbx_seq_one_letter_code
_entity_poly.pdbx_strand_id
1 'polypeptide(L)'
;MKYENKKDIAIFRGAVYQKHRKEFFDSYFGRTFCDIGDTSKQPSQWKKNFLNKKEQMKYKFIISLEGNDVASNLKWAMNSNSLVLAPKITCETWFMEGTLKPNYHFALIDNDNLTTVIEHFISHPKDALEIINNAHQYVKKFLDKKKEFYIGILVLTKYFYYSGQLDLNKDECKREILELIK
;
A
#
# COMPACT_ATOMS: atom_id res chain seq x y z
N MET A 1 2.59 17.27 7.61
CA MET A 1 3.66 17.94 6.82
C MET A 1 3.23 17.94 5.36
N LYS A 2 3.34 19.08 4.68
CA LYS A 2 3.06 19.21 3.24
C LYS A 2 4.16 18.49 2.44
N TYR A 3 3.85 18.03 1.23
CA TYR A 3 4.78 17.30 0.36
C TYR A 3 6.09 18.09 0.10
N GLU A 4 5.98 19.38 -0.18
CA GLU A 4 7.11 20.27 -0.53
C GLU A 4 8.14 20.39 0.60
N ASN A 5 7.69 20.25 1.85
CA ASN A 5 8.53 20.40 3.05
C ASN A 5 9.18 19.07 3.50
N LYS A 6 9.03 18.01 2.72
CA LYS A 6 9.61 16.69 3.02
C LYS A 6 10.99 16.54 2.36
N LYS A 7 11.75 15.54 2.84
CA LYS A 7 13.06 15.20 2.26
C LYS A 7 12.90 14.62 0.87
N ASP A 8 13.73 15.06 -0.08
CA ASP A 8 13.79 14.57 -1.48
C ASP A 8 14.45 13.17 -1.58
N ILE A 9 14.02 12.25 -0.72
CA ILE A 9 14.60 10.91 -0.56
C ILE A 9 13.46 9.90 -0.49
N ALA A 10 13.68 8.73 -1.06
CA ALA A 10 12.78 7.58 -0.91
C ALA A 10 13.14 6.77 0.35
N ILE A 11 12.11 6.36 1.10
CA ILE A 11 12.27 5.61 2.36
C ILE A 11 11.65 4.23 2.27
N PHE A 12 12.35 3.22 2.79
CA PHE A 12 11.79 1.91 3.10
C PHE A 12 12.34 1.38 4.43
N ARG A 13 11.45 0.84 5.27
CA ARG A 13 11.81 0.04 6.45
C ARG A 13 10.93 -1.19 6.51
N GLY A 14 11.54 -2.37 6.48
CA GLY A 14 10.84 -3.64 6.55
C GLY A 14 11.80 -4.83 6.54
N ALA A 15 11.29 -6.05 6.74
CA ALA A 15 12.11 -7.26 6.65
C ALA A 15 12.46 -7.58 5.19
N VAL A 16 13.70 -8.02 4.95
CA VAL A 16 14.23 -8.34 3.60
C VAL A 16 14.49 -9.84 3.50
N TYR A 17 13.42 -10.63 3.40
CA TYR A 17 13.50 -12.08 3.28
C TYR A 17 13.28 -12.57 1.85
N GLN A 18 12.34 -11.94 1.13
CA GLN A 18 11.91 -12.36 -0.20
C GLN A 18 12.97 -12.03 -1.25
N LYS A 19 13.04 -12.84 -2.30
CA LYS A 19 14.02 -12.69 -3.39
C LYS A 19 13.94 -11.31 -4.05
N HIS A 20 12.73 -10.88 -4.44
CA HIS A 20 12.52 -9.57 -5.08
C HIS A 20 12.94 -8.38 -4.19
N ARG A 21 12.76 -8.49 -2.86
CA ARG A 21 13.26 -7.47 -1.92
C ARG A 21 14.79 -7.45 -1.86
N LYS A 22 15.43 -8.62 -1.87
CA LYS A 22 16.90 -8.71 -1.89
C LYS A 22 17.47 -8.09 -3.17
N GLU A 23 16.93 -8.44 -4.33
CA GLU A 23 17.33 -7.87 -5.61
C GLU A 23 17.16 -6.34 -5.63
N PHE A 24 16.04 -5.82 -5.11
CA PHE A 24 15.84 -4.37 -4.95
C PHE A 24 16.88 -3.73 -4.04
N PHE A 25 17.21 -4.38 -2.93
CA PHE A 25 18.20 -3.87 -1.99
C PHE A 25 19.63 -3.96 -2.54
N ASP A 26 19.97 -4.99 -3.30
CA ASP A 26 21.27 -5.10 -3.98
C ASP A 26 21.46 -3.93 -4.98
N SER A 27 20.40 -3.50 -5.65
CA SER A 27 20.46 -2.39 -6.62
C SER A 27 20.56 -1.01 -5.95
N TYR A 28 19.88 -0.81 -4.81
CA TYR A 28 19.62 0.55 -4.31
C TYR A 28 20.14 0.84 -2.90
N PHE A 29 20.61 -0.16 -2.14
CA PHE A 29 21.15 0.10 -0.79
C PHE A 29 22.40 0.97 -0.84
N GLY A 30 22.45 2.00 0.02
CA GLY A 30 23.57 2.93 0.08
C GLY A 30 23.55 4.06 -0.97
N ARG A 31 22.55 4.11 -1.84
CA ARG A 31 22.38 5.22 -2.78
C ARG A 31 21.88 6.48 -2.06
N THR A 32 22.33 7.66 -2.47
CA THR A 32 22.04 8.93 -1.81
C THR A 32 20.57 9.38 -1.90
N PHE A 33 19.89 8.96 -2.98
CA PHE A 33 18.48 9.30 -3.23
C PHE A 33 17.47 8.38 -2.51
N CYS A 34 17.95 7.33 -1.81
CA CYS A 34 17.09 6.46 -1.04
C CYS A 34 17.69 6.04 0.31
N ASP A 35 16.84 5.95 1.32
CA ASP A 35 17.16 5.47 2.67
C ASP A 35 16.38 4.18 2.93
N ILE A 36 16.85 3.08 2.34
CA ILE A 36 16.25 1.76 2.53
C ILE A 36 16.97 0.97 3.61
N GLY A 37 16.24 0.18 4.40
CA GLY A 37 16.83 -0.58 5.50
C GLY A 37 16.04 -1.81 5.91
N ASP A 38 16.78 -2.90 6.13
CA ASP A 38 16.26 -4.13 6.73
C ASP A 38 16.11 -3.97 8.25
N THR A 39 14.89 -4.12 8.74
CA THR A 39 14.55 -4.05 10.17
C THR A 39 14.21 -5.41 10.77
N SER A 40 14.47 -6.51 10.06
CA SER A 40 14.28 -7.87 10.56
C SER A 40 15.18 -8.16 11.77
N LYS A 41 14.91 -9.23 12.52
CA LYS A 41 15.78 -9.66 13.63
C LYS A 41 17.03 -10.40 13.14
N GLN A 42 17.04 -10.91 11.92
CA GLN A 42 18.16 -11.67 11.38
C GLN A 42 19.32 -10.76 10.95
N PRO A 43 20.57 -11.19 11.05
CA PRO A 43 21.71 -10.46 10.51
C PRO A 43 21.56 -10.21 9.00
N SER A 44 21.89 -9.01 8.55
CA SER A 44 21.82 -8.63 7.14
C SER A 44 22.77 -7.47 6.89
N GLN A 45 23.40 -7.43 5.72
CA GLN A 45 24.25 -6.32 5.27
C GLN A 45 23.45 -5.00 5.08
N TRP A 46 22.12 -5.09 4.99
CA TRP A 46 21.21 -3.95 4.77
C TRP A 46 20.59 -3.41 6.06
N LYS A 47 21.11 -3.78 7.23
CA LYS A 47 20.56 -3.38 8.53
C LYS A 47 20.50 -1.88 8.70
N LYS A 48 19.32 -1.40 9.13
CA LYS A 48 19.11 -0.04 9.64
C LYS A 48 18.13 -0.05 10.81
N ASN A 49 18.17 1.03 11.58
CA ASN A 49 17.24 1.23 12.67
C ASN A 49 15.80 1.30 12.18
N PHE A 50 14.89 0.80 13.00
CA PHE A 50 13.45 0.95 12.77
C PHE A 50 13.07 2.44 12.77
N LEU A 51 12.18 2.82 11.87
CA LEU A 51 11.53 4.12 11.84
C LEU A 51 10.01 3.92 11.91
N ASN A 52 9.36 4.64 12.82
CA ASN A 52 7.91 4.61 12.89
C ASN A 52 7.27 5.35 11.70
N LYS A 53 5.93 5.23 11.57
CA LYS A 53 5.20 5.86 10.45
C LYS A 53 5.41 7.38 10.36
N LYS A 54 5.43 8.09 11.51
CA LYS A 54 5.61 9.55 11.54
C LYS A 54 7.01 9.95 11.06
N GLU A 55 8.01 9.16 11.35
CA GLU A 55 9.38 9.38 10.87
C GLU A 55 9.49 9.12 9.37
N GLN A 56 8.89 8.03 8.87
CA GLN A 56 8.87 7.74 7.43
C GLN A 56 8.08 8.79 6.64
N MET A 57 7.01 9.36 7.20
CA MET A 57 6.25 10.45 6.56
C MET A 57 7.01 11.79 6.42
N LYS A 58 8.23 11.90 6.92
CA LYS A 58 9.12 13.07 6.67
C LYS A 58 9.78 13.01 5.29
N TYR A 59 9.63 11.93 4.55
CA TYR A 59 10.21 11.70 3.23
C TYR A 59 9.16 11.91 2.14
N LYS A 60 9.57 12.47 0.99
CA LYS A 60 8.65 12.69 -0.15
C LYS A 60 8.14 11.38 -0.72
N PHE A 61 8.98 10.36 -0.76
CA PHE A 61 8.70 9.09 -1.40
C PHE A 61 8.71 7.95 -0.38
N ILE A 62 7.65 7.15 -0.36
CA ILE A 62 7.57 5.95 0.47
C ILE A 62 7.52 4.74 -0.46
N ILE A 63 8.55 3.90 -0.39
CA ILE A 63 8.62 2.67 -1.15
C ILE A 63 7.73 1.63 -0.48
N SER A 64 6.90 0.94 -1.29
CA SER A 64 5.97 -0.09 -0.85
C SER A 64 6.27 -1.37 -1.63
N LEU A 65 6.94 -2.32 -0.98
CA LEU A 65 7.27 -3.63 -1.55
C LEU A 65 6.41 -4.70 -0.90
N GLU A 66 5.80 -5.56 -1.69
CA GLU A 66 5.09 -6.74 -1.21
C GLU A 66 6.04 -7.66 -0.43
N GLY A 67 5.49 -8.39 0.54
CA GLY A 67 6.21 -9.40 1.31
C GLY A 67 5.85 -10.80 0.82
N ASN A 68 5.39 -11.65 1.75
CA ASN A 68 4.70 -12.90 1.41
C ASN A 68 3.25 -12.65 0.97
N ASP A 69 2.77 -11.45 1.18
CA ASP A 69 1.45 -10.93 0.87
C ASP A 69 1.58 -9.43 0.59
N VAL A 70 0.49 -8.68 0.58
CA VAL A 70 0.45 -7.24 0.36
C VAL A 70 1.47 -6.47 1.21
N ALA A 71 1.93 -5.36 0.70
CA ALA A 71 2.81 -4.47 1.45
C ALA A 71 2.06 -3.83 2.63
N SER A 72 2.45 -4.16 3.86
CA SER A 72 1.79 -3.68 5.08
C SER A 72 1.81 -2.15 5.25
N ASN A 73 2.71 -1.46 4.56
CA ASN A 73 2.80 -0.01 4.59
C ASN A 73 1.94 0.70 3.53
N LEU A 74 1.45 0.01 2.49
CA LEU A 74 0.75 0.60 1.36
C LEU A 74 -0.43 1.50 1.79
N LYS A 75 -1.32 0.96 2.63
CA LYS A 75 -2.55 1.64 3.05
C LYS A 75 -2.30 2.96 3.77
N TRP A 76 -1.39 2.98 4.75
CA TRP A 76 -1.08 4.21 5.48
C TRP A 76 -0.20 5.16 4.66
N ALA A 77 0.67 4.64 3.78
CA ALA A 77 1.49 5.45 2.90
C ALA A 77 0.63 6.21 1.89
N MET A 78 -0.35 5.54 1.27
CA MET A 78 -1.34 6.17 0.38
C MET A 78 -2.23 7.20 1.08
N ASN A 79 -2.43 7.09 2.39
CA ASN A 79 -3.17 8.09 3.19
C ASN A 79 -2.26 9.22 3.70
N SER A 80 -1.00 9.22 3.33
CA SER A 80 -0.04 10.27 3.71
C SER A 80 0.16 11.28 2.58
N ASN A 81 0.77 12.44 2.91
CA ASN A 81 1.21 13.39 1.90
C ASN A 81 2.59 13.02 1.32
N SER A 82 2.88 11.73 1.15
CA SER A 82 4.07 11.23 0.46
C SER A 82 3.65 10.45 -0.77
N LEU A 83 4.40 10.54 -1.85
CA LEU A 83 4.16 9.73 -3.04
C LEU A 83 4.59 8.30 -2.76
N VAL A 84 3.69 7.36 -2.97
CA VAL A 84 4.01 5.93 -2.90
C VAL A 84 4.70 5.49 -4.18
N LEU A 85 5.84 4.83 -4.03
CA LEU A 85 6.55 4.15 -5.11
C LEU A 85 6.38 2.65 -4.90
N ALA A 86 5.81 1.95 -5.87
CA ALA A 86 5.60 0.51 -5.77
C ALA A 86 5.84 -0.18 -7.12
N PRO A 87 6.36 -1.42 -7.12
CA PRO A 87 6.28 -2.29 -8.27
C PRO A 87 4.82 -2.63 -8.61
N LYS A 88 4.62 -3.38 -9.71
CA LYS A 88 3.31 -3.94 -10.02
C LYS A 88 2.80 -4.73 -8.81
N ILE A 89 1.63 -4.35 -8.30
CA ILE A 89 0.98 -5.00 -7.17
C ILE A 89 0.36 -6.31 -7.66
N THR A 90 0.57 -7.40 -6.94
CA THR A 90 0.15 -8.75 -7.31
C THR A 90 -0.77 -9.41 -6.29
N CYS A 91 -0.70 -8.98 -5.04
CA CYS A 91 -1.54 -9.47 -3.94
C CYS A 91 -2.73 -8.54 -3.69
N GLU A 92 -3.84 -9.10 -3.22
CA GLU A 92 -5.07 -8.36 -2.96
C GLU A 92 -5.65 -8.69 -1.59
N THR A 93 -6.19 -7.67 -0.91
CA THR A 93 -6.91 -7.80 0.36
C THR A 93 -8.26 -7.05 0.30
N TRP A 94 -8.91 -6.87 1.46
CA TRP A 94 -10.10 -6.03 1.60
C TRP A 94 -9.92 -4.60 1.08
N PHE A 95 -8.69 -4.15 0.89
CA PHE A 95 -8.37 -2.82 0.34
C PHE A 95 -8.45 -2.79 -1.20
N MET A 96 -8.75 -3.93 -1.85
CA MET A 96 -8.98 -4.08 -3.29
C MET A 96 -7.81 -3.54 -4.12
N GLU A 97 -6.59 -3.94 -3.76
CA GLU A 97 -5.35 -3.49 -4.38
C GLU A 97 -5.32 -3.72 -5.91
N GLY A 98 -6.01 -4.75 -6.40
CA GLY A 98 -6.16 -5.02 -7.83
C GLY A 98 -6.87 -3.92 -8.64
N THR A 99 -7.56 -3.00 -7.97
CA THR A 99 -8.20 -1.83 -8.61
C THR A 99 -7.30 -0.59 -8.65
N LEU A 100 -6.14 -0.64 -8.02
CA LEU A 100 -5.15 0.43 -8.05
C LEU A 100 -4.53 0.55 -9.44
N LYS A 101 -4.43 1.77 -9.94
CA LYS A 101 -3.86 2.05 -11.27
C LYS A 101 -2.46 2.64 -11.10
N PRO A 102 -1.43 2.02 -11.71
CA PRO A 102 -0.08 2.59 -11.75
C PRO A 102 -0.08 3.99 -12.37
N ASN A 103 0.79 4.87 -11.88
CA ASN A 103 0.94 6.28 -12.27
C ASN A 103 -0.34 7.12 -12.14
N TYR A 104 -1.33 6.59 -11.43
CA TYR A 104 -2.56 7.31 -11.06
C TYR A 104 -2.81 7.27 -9.55
N HIS A 105 -2.64 6.11 -8.88
CA HIS A 105 -2.77 5.98 -7.43
C HIS A 105 -1.41 5.84 -6.71
N PHE A 106 -0.39 5.44 -7.42
CA PHE A 106 1.01 5.32 -6.97
C PHE A 106 1.94 5.43 -8.18
N ALA A 107 3.19 5.79 -7.98
CA ALA A 107 4.18 5.79 -9.05
C ALA A 107 4.76 4.37 -9.23
N LEU A 108 4.71 3.87 -10.47
CA LEU A 108 5.24 2.55 -10.80
C LEU A 108 6.76 2.59 -10.82
N ILE A 109 7.38 1.66 -10.11
CA ILE A 109 8.81 1.42 -10.15
C ILE A 109 9.11 -0.03 -10.56
N ASP A 110 10.31 -0.25 -11.05
CA ASP A 110 10.92 -1.55 -11.27
C ASP A 110 12.34 -1.56 -10.70
N ASN A 111 13.09 -2.62 -11.00
CA ASN A 111 14.45 -2.77 -10.47
C ASN A 111 15.47 -1.79 -11.09
N ASP A 112 15.12 -1.07 -12.15
CA ASP A 112 16.10 -0.27 -12.92
C ASP A 112 15.73 1.22 -12.99
N ASN A 113 14.47 1.60 -12.70
CA ASN A 113 13.96 2.95 -12.95
C ASN A 113 13.79 3.84 -11.71
N LEU A 114 14.09 3.37 -10.50
CA LEU A 114 13.82 4.12 -9.26
C LEU A 114 14.44 5.52 -9.28
N THR A 115 15.67 5.66 -9.76
CA THR A 115 16.38 6.96 -9.83
C THR A 115 15.63 7.94 -10.73
N THR A 116 15.33 7.53 -11.96
CA THR A 116 14.60 8.36 -12.95
C THR A 116 13.22 8.76 -12.47
N VAL A 117 12.51 7.85 -11.80
CA VAL A 117 11.18 8.13 -11.23
C VAL A 117 11.28 9.19 -10.12
N ILE A 118 12.27 9.06 -9.21
CA ILE A 118 12.48 10.05 -8.13
C ILE A 118 12.85 11.42 -8.71
N GLU A 119 13.79 11.49 -9.65
CA GLU A 119 14.22 12.71 -10.31
C GLU A 119 13.07 13.40 -11.06
N HIS A 120 12.23 12.61 -11.75
CA HIS A 120 11.03 13.13 -12.40
C HIS A 120 10.10 13.83 -11.41
N PHE A 121 9.75 13.19 -10.30
CA PHE A 121 8.81 13.77 -9.34
C PHE A 121 9.42 14.86 -8.44
N ILE A 122 10.73 14.95 -8.33
CA ILE A 122 11.40 16.10 -7.72
C ILE A 122 11.26 17.33 -8.65
N SER A 123 11.49 17.15 -9.95
CA SER A 123 11.40 18.22 -10.95
C SER A 123 9.96 18.56 -11.35
N HIS A 124 9.02 17.63 -11.18
CA HIS A 124 7.59 17.79 -11.49
C HIS A 124 6.69 17.55 -10.25
N PRO A 125 6.78 18.40 -9.21
CA PRO A 125 6.05 18.19 -7.96
C PRO A 125 4.52 18.21 -8.12
N LYS A 126 3.99 18.83 -9.17
CA LYS A 126 2.55 18.85 -9.46
C LYS A 126 2.04 17.46 -9.80
N ASP A 127 2.81 16.69 -10.58
CA ASP A 127 2.44 15.31 -10.97
C ASP A 127 2.40 14.40 -9.72
N ALA A 128 3.38 14.57 -8.81
CA ALA A 128 3.37 13.85 -7.54
C ALA A 128 2.13 14.18 -6.68
N LEU A 129 1.77 15.47 -6.60
CA LEU A 129 0.60 15.92 -5.84
C LEU A 129 -0.71 15.41 -6.44
N GLU A 130 -0.80 15.29 -7.76
CA GLU A 130 -1.95 14.70 -8.43
C GLU A 130 -2.13 13.22 -8.04
N ILE A 131 -1.06 12.43 -8.12
CA ILE A 131 -1.07 11.01 -7.72
C ILE A 131 -1.42 10.87 -6.23
N ILE A 132 -0.84 11.70 -5.36
CA ILE A 132 -1.16 11.71 -3.92
C ILE A 132 -2.64 12.02 -3.70
N ASN A 133 -3.20 12.99 -4.40
CA ASN A 133 -4.62 13.30 -4.30
C ASN A 133 -5.52 12.13 -4.75
N ASN A 134 -5.18 11.49 -5.86
CA ASN A 134 -5.89 10.31 -6.34
C ASN A 134 -5.82 9.15 -5.34
N ALA A 135 -4.65 8.94 -4.73
CA ALA A 135 -4.46 7.97 -3.66
C ALA A 135 -5.36 8.28 -2.44
N HIS A 136 -5.45 9.55 -2.03
CA HIS A 136 -6.33 9.98 -0.94
C HIS A 136 -7.81 9.73 -1.27
N GLN A 137 -8.26 10.03 -2.50
CA GLN A 137 -9.63 9.75 -2.93
C GLN A 137 -9.93 8.25 -2.92
N TYR A 138 -8.96 7.43 -3.29
CA TYR A 138 -9.08 5.98 -3.20
C TYR A 138 -9.22 5.51 -1.75
N VAL A 139 -8.30 5.91 -0.86
CA VAL A 139 -8.29 5.52 0.55
C VAL A 139 -9.56 5.97 1.27
N LYS A 140 -10.09 7.14 0.93
CA LYS A 140 -11.33 7.70 1.51
C LYS A 140 -12.51 6.73 1.44
N LYS A 141 -12.57 5.86 0.42
CA LYS A 141 -13.63 4.84 0.27
C LYS A 141 -13.70 3.87 1.45
N PHE A 142 -12.57 3.65 2.14
CA PHE A 142 -12.39 2.68 3.23
C PHE A 142 -12.33 3.33 4.64
N LEU A 143 -12.56 4.64 4.74
CA LEU A 143 -12.51 5.35 6.04
C LEU A 143 -13.86 5.42 6.75
N ASP A 144 -14.95 5.10 6.07
CA ASP A 144 -16.29 5.03 6.66
C ASP A 144 -16.44 3.73 7.45
N LYS A 145 -16.20 3.82 8.76
CA LYS A 145 -16.26 2.68 9.68
C LYS A 145 -17.64 1.98 9.68
N LYS A 146 -18.73 2.74 9.49
CA LYS A 146 -20.07 2.18 9.48
C LYS A 146 -20.31 1.36 8.23
N LYS A 147 -19.90 1.90 7.07
CA LYS A 147 -19.96 1.19 5.79
C LYS A 147 -19.10 -0.08 5.82
N GLU A 148 -17.85 0.01 6.28
CA GLU A 148 -16.94 -1.13 6.40
C GLU A 148 -17.48 -2.21 7.34
N PHE A 149 -18.14 -1.82 8.43
CA PHE A 149 -18.80 -2.75 9.32
C PHE A 149 -19.92 -3.52 8.61
N TYR A 150 -20.79 -2.84 7.85
CA TYR A 150 -21.85 -3.50 7.09
C TYR A 150 -21.31 -4.41 5.98
N ILE A 151 -20.27 -3.99 5.26
CA ILE A 151 -19.58 -4.84 4.30
C ILE A 151 -19.06 -6.11 4.99
N GLY A 152 -18.42 -5.98 6.15
CA GLY A 152 -17.96 -7.11 6.95
C GLY A 152 -19.08 -8.09 7.32
N ILE A 153 -20.24 -7.59 7.76
CA ILE A 153 -21.42 -8.41 8.05
C ILE A 153 -21.89 -9.14 6.79
N LEU A 154 -22.00 -8.47 5.65
CA LEU A 154 -22.43 -9.11 4.40
C LEU A 154 -21.45 -10.19 3.94
N VAL A 155 -20.15 -9.97 4.06
CA VAL A 155 -19.11 -10.98 3.74
C VAL A 155 -19.25 -12.20 4.63
N LEU A 156 -19.43 -12.03 5.95
CA LEU A 156 -19.65 -13.13 6.89
C LEU A 156 -20.95 -13.87 6.60
N THR A 157 -22.02 -13.14 6.32
CA THR A 157 -23.32 -13.72 5.95
C THR A 157 -23.20 -14.60 4.70
N LYS A 158 -22.51 -14.07 3.68
CA LYS A 158 -22.22 -14.82 2.45
C LYS A 158 -21.42 -16.10 2.73
N TYR A 159 -20.37 -16.01 3.54
CA TYR A 159 -19.58 -17.17 3.94
C TYR A 159 -20.44 -18.24 4.64
N PHE A 160 -21.22 -17.86 5.65
CA PHE A 160 -22.07 -18.80 6.39
C PHE A 160 -23.18 -19.42 5.54
N TYR A 161 -23.72 -18.65 4.59
CA TYR A 161 -24.71 -19.15 3.65
C TYR A 161 -24.11 -20.24 2.74
N TYR A 162 -22.98 -19.97 2.09
CA TYR A 162 -22.35 -20.93 1.18
C TYR A 162 -21.68 -22.12 1.88
N SER A 163 -21.32 -21.97 3.15
CA SER A 163 -20.82 -23.09 3.97
C SER A 163 -21.93 -23.94 4.60
N GLY A 164 -23.22 -23.64 4.33
CA GLY A 164 -24.36 -24.37 4.85
C GLY A 164 -24.68 -24.11 6.33
N GLN A 165 -24.03 -23.11 6.94
CA GLN A 165 -24.24 -22.77 8.35
C GLN A 165 -25.41 -21.80 8.58
N LEU A 166 -25.89 -21.15 7.51
CA LEU A 166 -26.98 -20.18 7.54
C LEU A 166 -27.98 -20.47 6.39
N ASP A 167 -29.24 -20.68 6.74
CA ASP A 167 -30.32 -20.84 5.76
C ASP A 167 -31.11 -19.53 5.64
N LEU A 168 -30.96 -18.86 4.53
CA LEU A 168 -31.63 -17.60 4.20
C LEU A 168 -32.95 -17.78 3.41
N ASN A 169 -33.35 -19.01 3.10
CA ASN A 169 -34.52 -19.26 2.24
C ASN A 169 -35.87 -19.24 2.98
N LYS A 170 -35.84 -19.25 4.31
CA LYS A 170 -37.02 -19.44 5.16
C LYS A 170 -37.79 -18.18 5.54
N ASP A 171 -37.28 -17.00 5.17
CA ASP A 171 -37.81 -15.72 5.65
C ASP A 171 -37.65 -14.63 4.57
N GLU A 172 -38.66 -13.78 4.40
CA GLU A 172 -38.70 -12.77 3.33
C GLU A 172 -37.57 -11.74 3.48
N CYS A 173 -37.33 -11.25 4.69
CA CYS A 173 -36.21 -10.36 5.00
C CYS A 173 -34.84 -10.99 4.69
N LYS A 174 -34.71 -12.29 4.87
CA LYS A 174 -33.48 -13.03 4.57
C LYS A 174 -33.27 -13.23 3.08
N ARG A 175 -34.35 -13.29 2.28
CA ARG A 175 -34.25 -13.35 0.81
C ARG A 175 -33.66 -12.07 0.21
N GLU A 176 -34.03 -10.91 0.73
CA GLU A 176 -33.42 -9.64 0.32
C GLU A 176 -31.91 -9.60 0.60
N ILE A 177 -31.47 -10.10 1.76
CA ILE A 177 -30.04 -10.23 2.09
C ILE A 177 -29.36 -11.19 1.11
N LEU A 178 -30.01 -12.29 0.75
CA LEU A 178 -29.47 -13.28 -0.19
C LEU A 178 -29.23 -12.67 -1.58
N GLU A 179 -30.09 -11.77 -2.04
CA GLU A 179 -29.91 -11.08 -3.31
C GLU A 179 -28.71 -10.11 -3.28
N LEU A 180 -28.44 -9.49 -2.13
CA LEU A 180 -27.31 -8.57 -1.94
C LEU A 180 -25.95 -9.30 -1.89
N ILE A 181 -25.94 -10.61 -1.53
CA ILE A 181 -24.69 -11.38 -1.37
C ILE A 181 -24.39 -12.32 -2.54
N LYS A 182 -25.32 -12.52 -3.47
CA LYS A 182 -25.08 -13.26 -4.72
C LYS A 182 -24.19 -12.48 -5.67
#